data_0d22d56f12fe0e58b2c7e4b2b3710a4d
#
_entry.id   0d22d56f12fe0e58b2c7e4b2b3710a4d
#
_cell.length_a   1.000
_cell.length_b   1.000
_cell.length_c   1.000
_cell.angle_alpha   90.00
_cell.angle_beta   90.00
_cell.angle_gamma   90.00
#
_symmetry.space_group_name_H-M   'P 1'
#
loop_
_entity.id
_entity.type
_entity.pdbx_description
1 polymer ?
#
loop_
_entity_poly.entity_id
_entity_poly.type
_entity_poly.pdbx_seq_one_letter_code
_entity_poly.pdbx_strand_id
1 'polypeptide(L)'
;VYEEAQQLNETLKSENIDVNYRITTSYLDETLDMTMDMNIKMRETEDGNIEFLCDGTSNTLGTEVPIEMFYTDGNMYVDMMGIKYKQPMSLEDAAKQATQLDMNLDTDVIKGLRMYQNGDTKKLAYNINEDKINEVIQAITGATAETYATLGVGMDMKVNEANGEMTINKDGYYENMKIFMDVTMNI
;
A
#
# COMPACT_ATOMS: atom_id res chain seq x y z
N VAL A 1 13.63 -13.25 11.93
CA VAL A 1 14.14 -12.01 11.27
C VAL A 1 13.00 -11.18 10.70
N TYR A 2 12.14 -11.73 9.82
CA TYR A 2 10.99 -11.00 9.27
C TYR A 2 10.01 -10.59 10.37
N GLU A 3 9.51 -11.53 11.14
CA GLU A 3 8.58 -11.29 12.26
C GLU A 3 9.17 -10.38 13.33
N GLU A 4 10.45 -10.53 13.65
CA GLU A 4 11.14 -9.64 14.61
C GLU A 4 11.21 -8.21 14.10
N ALA A 5 11.49 -8.01 12.81
CA ALA A 5 11.53 -6.68 12.21
C ALA A 5 10.10 -6.08 12.13
N GLN A 6 9.10 -6.87 11.81
CA GLN A 6 7.69 -6.46 11.83
C GLN A 6 7.27 -5.98 13.21
N GLN A 7 7.51 -6.78 14.26
CA GLN A 7 7.21 -6.41 15.64
C GLN A 7 7.95 -5.14 16.08
N LEU A 8 9.19 -4.96 15.61
CA LEU A 8 9.96 -3.77 15.95
C LEU A 8 9.39 -2.53 15.26
N ASN A 9 8.98 -2.64 14.00
CA ASN A 9 8.35 -1.52 13.27
C ASN A 9 7.00 -1.12 13.88
N GLU A 10 6.22 -2.05 14.42
CA GLU A 10 4.97 -1.75 15.16
C GLU A 10 5.20 -0.87 16.39
N THR A 11 6.43 -0.76 16.88
CA THR A 11 6.78 0.12 18.04
C THR A 11 7.15 1.55 17.62
N LEU A 12 7.25 1.83 16.32
CA LEU A 12 7.62 3.15 15.82
C LEU A 12 6.49 4.15 16.10
N LYS A 13 6.88 5.31 16.59
CA LYS A 13 5.96 6.43 16.83
C LYS A 13 5.90 7.41 15.66
N SER A 14 6.77 7.25 14.70
CA SER A 14 6.77 8.03 13.46
C SER A 14 7.44 7.25 12.35
N GLU A 15 6.92 7.39 11.15
CA GLU A 15 7.41 6.74 9.94
C GLU A 15 7.43 7.73 8.78
N ASN A 16 8.36 7.50 7.87
CA ASN A 16 8.40 8.15 6.57
C ASN A 16 8.69 7.07 5.53
N ILE A 17 7.72 6.81 4.68
CA ILE A 17 7.72 5.70 3.73
C ILE A 17 7.60 6.26 2.32
N ASP A 18 8.50 5.88 1.42
CA ASP A 18 8.35 6.08 -0.02
C ASP A 18 7.75 4.83 -0.63
N VAL A 19 6.63 4.99 -1.31
CA VAL A 19 5.86 3.91 -1.91
C VAL A 19 5.77 4.12 -3.42
N ASN A 20 6.22 3.13 -4.18
CA ASN A 20 6.08 3.12 -5.63
C ASN A 20 5.23 1.92 -6.04
N TYR A 21 4.12 2.17 -6.70
CA TYR A 21 3.28 1.13 -7.32
C TYR A 21 3.40 1.20 -8.82
N ARG A 22 3.47 0.03 -9.41
CA ARG A 22 3.22 -0.15 -10.83
C ARG A 22 2.21 -1.26 -11.03
N ILE A 23 1.11 -0.94 -11.66
CA ILE A 23 0.03 -1.87 -11.98
C ILE A 23 -0.08 -1.92 -13.49
N THR A 24 0.07 -3.12 -14.05
CA THR A 24 -0.16 -3.37 -15.46
C THR A 24 -1.46 -4.15 -15.58
N THR A 25 -2.44 -3.60 -16.29
CA THR A 25 -3.74 -4.24 -16.50
C THR A 25 -3.95 -4.53 -17.99
N SER A 26 -4.64 -5.61 -18.30
CA SER A 26 -5.04 -5.94 -19.67
C SER A 26 -6.55 -5.80 -19.81
N TYR A 27 -6.98 -4.99 -20.77
CA TYR A 27 -8.38 -4.79 -21.09
C TYR A 27 -8.57 -4.83 -22.61
N LEU A 28 -9.41 -5.73 -23.13
CA LEU A 28 -9.70 -5.90 -24.57
C LEU A 28 -8.45 -5.93 -25.44
N ASP A 29 -7.45 -6.75 -25.07
CA ASP A 29 -6.15 -6.87 -25.74
C ASP A 29 -5.24 -5.61 -25.71
N GLU A 30 -5.64 -4.57 -24.97
CA GLU A 30 -4.80 -3.41 -24.69
C GLU A 30 -4.19 -3.52 -23.28
N THR A 31 -2.93 -3.14 -23.16
CA THR A 31 -2.22 -3.11 -21.89
C THR A 31 -2.22 -1.67 -21.35
N LEU A 32 -2.69 -1.48 -20.13
CA LEU A 32 -2.70 -0.20 -19.44
C LEU A 32 -1.69 -0.27 -18.29
N ASP A 33 -0.72 0.63 -18.32
CA ASP A 33 0.20 0.83 -17.21
C ASP A 33 -0.26 2.01 -16.35
N MET A 34 -0.36 1.76 -15.05
CA MET A 34 -0.58 2.77 -14.04
C MET A 34 0.62 2.78 -13.08
N THR A 35 1.13 3.95 -12.78
CA THR A 35 2.15 4.11 -11.74
C THR A 35 1.67 5.08 -10.68
N MET A 36 2.09 4.85 -9.45
CA MET A 36 1.82 5.73 -8.32
C MET A 36 3.08 5.84 -7.48
N ASP A 37 3.53 7.06 -7.28
CA ASP A 37 4.66 7.40 -6.45
C ASP A 37 4.17 8.25 -5.30
N MET A 38 4.33 7.76 -4.06
CA MET A 38 3.83 8.44 -2.86
C MET A 38 4.91 8.50 -1.79
N ASN A 39 4.94 9.61 -1.07
CA ASN A 39 5.62 9.72 0.21
C ASN A 39 4.58 9.79 1.32
N ILE A 40 4.68 8.88 2.28
CA ILE A 40 3.76 8.76 3.41
C ILE A 40 4.52 9.06 4.68
N LYS A 41 4.06 10.06 5.43
CA LYS A 41 4.57 10.39 6.75
C LYS A 41 3.49 10.19 7.77
N MET A 42 3.80 9.46 8.82
CA MET A 42 2.89 9.22 9.94
C MET A 42 3.62 9.50 11.25
N ARG A 43 2.90 10.04 12.22
CA ARG A 43 3.38 10.17 13.59
C ARG A 43 2.26 10.05 14.61
N GLU A 44 2.58 9.46 15.75
CA GLU A 44 1.79 9.55 16.96
C GLU A 44 2.12 10.85 17.68
N THR A 45 1.11 11.64 18.04
CA THR A 45 1.26 12.86 18.83
C THR A 45 1.38 12.52 20.32
N GLU A 46 1.80 13.50 21.14
CA GLU A 46 1.92 13.32 22.60
C GLU A 46 0.58 12.95 23.28
N ASP A 47 -0.54 13.34 22.69
CA ASP A 47 -1.89 13.05 23.17
C ASP A 47 -2.42 11.69 22.67
N GLY A 48 -1.60 10.90 21.97
CA GLY A 48 -1.97 9.59 21.42
C GLY A 48 -2.85 9.67 20.15
N ASN A 49 -2.97 10.85 19.53
CA ASN A 49 -3.57 10.99 18.21
C ASN A 49 -2.57 10.64 17.11
N ILE A 50 -3.08 10.39 15.91
CA ILE A 50 -2.26 10.15 14.72
C ILE A 50 -2.36 11.38 13.82
N GLU A 51 -1.24 11.79 13.29
CA GLU A 51 -1.15 12.69 12.14
C GLU A 51 -0.56 11.93 10.96
N PHE A 52 -1.14 12.15 9.81
CA PHE A 52 -0.78 11.45 8.59
C PHE A 52 -0.72 12.45 7.44
N LEU A 53 0.32 12.38 6.64
CA LEU A 53 0.49 13.10 5.38
C LEU A 53 0.85 12.10 4.30
N CYS A 54 0.14 12.14 3.19
CA CYS A 54 0.50 11.43 1.97
C CYS A 54 0.56 12.44 0.84
N ASP A 55 1.70 12.56 0.21
CA ASP A 55 1.90 13.37 -0.99
C ASP A 55 2.50 12.51 -2.10
N GLY A 56 2.05 12.73 -3.34
CA GLY A 56 2.52 11.95 -4.45
C GLY A 56 1.85 12.24 -5.77
N THR A 57 2.10 11.37 -6.72
CA THR A 57 1.52 11.44 -8.06
C THR A 57 1.02 10.07 -8.52
N SER A 58 -0.09 10.07 -9.22
CA SER A 58 -0.59 8.91 -9.97
C SER A 58 -0.49 9.21 -11.45
N ASN A 59 0.05 8.30 -12.23
CA ASN A 59 0.09 8.39 -13.69
C ASN A 59 -0.75 7.26 -14.28
N THR A 60 -1.76 7.64 -15.05
CA THR A 60 -2.64 6.71 -15.78
C THR A 60 -2.72 7.17 -17.22
N LEU A 61 -2.37 6.29 -18.16
CA LEU A 61 -2.37 6.59 -19.60
C LEU A 61 -1.57 7.86 -19.96
N GLY A 62 -0.46 8.10 -19.26
CA GLY A 62 0.39 9.28 -19.48
C GLY A 62 -0.17 10.59 -18.89
N THR A 63 -1.29 10.52 -18.18
CA THR A 63 -1.83 11.65 -17.42
C THR A 63 -1.37 11.56 -15.98
N GLU A 64 -0.61 12.56 -15.55
CA GLU A 64 -0.13 12.69 -14.18
C GLU A 64 -1.13 13.48 -13.33
N VAL A 65 -1.52 12.90 -12.21
CA VAL A 65 -2.48 13.48 -11.26
C VAL A 65 -1.80 13.59 -9.90
N PRO A 66 -1.56 14.80 -9.38
CA PRO A 66 -1.06 14.98 -8.04
C PRO A 66 -2.12 14.58 -7.00
N ILE A 67 -1.66 13.98 -5.92
CA ILE A 67 -2.48 13.55 -4.78
C ILE A 67 -1.81 14.09 -3.51
N GLU A 68 -2.56 14.81 -2.70
CA GLU A 68 -2.14 15.24 -1.37
C GLU A 68 -3.26 14.95 -0.38
N MET A 69 -2.94 14.19 0.67
CA MET A 69 -3.88 13.89 1.75
C MET A 69 -3.22 14.20 3.09
N PHE A 70 -3.98 14.79 3.99
CA PHE A 70 -3.51 15.12 5.32
C PHE A 70 -4.59 14.85 6.36
N TYR A 71 -4.24 14.12 7.40
CA TYR A 71 -5.13 13.85 8.53
C TYR A 71 -4.58 14.50 9.80
N THR A 72 -5.43 15.27 10.45
CA THR A 72 -5.18 15.84 11.77
C THR A 72 -6.50 16.20 12.46
N ASP A 73 -6.53 16.14 13.78
CA ASP A 73 -7.64 16.61 14.61
C ASP A 73 -9.03 16.08 14.17
N GLY A 74 -9.11 14.79 13.83
CA GLY A 74 -10.37 14.15 13.44
C GLY A 74 -10.89 14.59 12.06
N ASN A 75 -10.03 15.10 11.19
CA ASN A 75 -10.40 15.49 9.85
C ASN A 75 -9.37 15.02 8.83
N MET A 76 -9.87 14.53 7.70
CA MET A 76 -9.10 14.28 6.49
C MET A 76 -9.24 15.46 5.54
N TYR A 77 -8.13 15.96 5.06
CA TYR A 77 -8.01 16.97 4.02
C TYR A 77 -7.45 16.32 2.78
N VAL A 78 -8.04 16.55 1.64
CA VAL A 78 -7.59 16.00 0.35
C VAL A 78 -7.50 17.11 -0.67
N ASP A 79 -6.38 17.15 -1.39
CA ASP A 79 -6.21 17.92 -2.62
C ASP A 79 -5.95 16.93 -3.75
N MET A 80 -6.88 16.86 -4.67
CA MET A 80 -6.77 16.05 -5.88
C MET A 80 -7.16 16.87 -7.08
N MET A 81 -6.25 17.01 -8.03
CA MET A 81 -6.45 17.82 -9.24
C MET A 81 -6.85 19.28 -8.95
N GLY A 82 -6.37 19.85 -7.83
CA GLY A 82 -6.72 21.19 -7.38
C GLY A 82 -8.10 21.32 -6.72
N ILE A 83 -8.81 20.22 -6.56
CA ILE A 83 -10.06 20.17 -5.80
C ILE A 83 -9.73 19.84 -4.35
N LYS A 84 -9.99 20.81 -3.47
CA LYS A 84 -9.72 20.68 -2.03
C LYS A 84 -11.02 20.40 -1.30
N TYR A 85 -11.02 19.35 -0.51
CA TYR A 85 -12.14 19.06 0.38
C TYR A 85 -11.66 18.61 1.76
N LYS A 86 -12.52 18.79 2.73
CA LYS A 86 -12.34 18.37 4.12
C LYS A 86 -13.51 17.50 4.52
N GLN A 87 -13.23 16.38 5.15
CA GLN A 87 -14.26 15.51 5.72
C GLN A 87 -13.90 15.12 7.16
N PRO A 88 -14.86 15.10 8.09
CA PRO A 88 -14.66 14.48 9.39
C PRO A 88 -14.32 12.99 9.21
N MET A 89 -13.34 12.53 9.95
CA MET A 89 -12.91 11.13 9.96
C MET A 89 -12.53 10.74 11.37
N SER A 90 -13.03 9.62 11.87
CA SER A 90 -12.63 9.15 13.19
C SER A 90 -11.17 8.71 13.21
N LEU A 91 -10.54 8.73 14.38
CA LEU A 91 -9.17 8.20 14.54
C LEU A 91 -9.09 6.72 14.13
N GLU A 92 -10.14 5.94 14.46
CA GLU A 92 -10.24 4.53 14.09
C GLU A 92 -10.25 4.34 12.56
N ASP A 93 -11.02 5.15 11.83
CA ASP A 93 -11.07 5.07 10.37
C ASP A 93 -9.77 5.56 9.73
N ALA A 94 -9.16 6.61 10.29
CA ALA A 94 -7.85 7.08 9.84
C ALA A 94 -6.76 6.03 10.08
N ALA A 95 -6.75 5.37 11.23
CA ALA A 95 -5.83 4.28 11.53
C ALA A 95 -6.04 3.09 10.59
N LYS A 96 -7.28 2.72 10.28
CA LYS A 96 -7.59 1.69 9.28
C LYS A 96 -7.06 2.05 7.90
N GLN A 97 -7.22 3.31 7.46
CA GLN A 97 -6.67 3.75 6.18
C GLN A 97 -5.14 3.71 6.17
N ALA A 98 -4.49 4.18 7.23
CA ALA A 98 -3.04 4.10 7.37
C ALA A 98 -2.56 2.63 7.32
N THR A 99 -3.24 1.72 8.02
CA THR A 99 -2.90 0.29 8.01
C THR A 99 -3.13 -0.35 6.64
N GLN A 100 -4.10 0.11 5.84
CA GLN A 100 -4.28 -0.37 4.47
C GLN A 100 -3.16 0.07 3.52
N LEU A 101 -2.47 1.17 3.84
CA LEU A 101 -1.26 1.61 3.14
C LEU A 101 0.00 0.92 3.66
N ASP A 102 -0.08 0.31 4.84
CA ASP A 102 1.00 -0.49 5.40
C ASP A 102 1.07 -1.84 4.65
N MET A 103 2.16 -2.04 3.94
CA MET A 103 2.41 -3.23 3.13
C MET A 103 2.94 -4.40 3.98
N ASN A 104 2.73 -4.40 5.30
CA ASN A 104 3.09 -5.52 6.15
C ASN A 104 2.24 -6.75 5.81
N LEU A 105 2.87 -7.70 5.14
CA LEU A 105 2.24 -8.97 4.80
C LEU A 105 2.35 -9.94 5.97
N ASP A 106 1.25 -10.59 6.31
CA ASP A 106 1.26 -11.71 7.23
C ASP A 106 2.18 -12.82 6.73
N THR A 107 2.80 -13.54 7.65
CA THR A 107 3.77 -14.60 7.31
C THR A 107 3.15 -15.75 6.53
N ASP A 108 1.85 -15.96 6.62
CA ASP A 108 1.12 -16.98 5.86
C ASP A 108 0.93 -16.60 4.38
N VAL A 109 1.06 -15.32 4.07
CA VAL A 109 1.05 -14.78 2.71
C VAL A 109 2.42 -14.92 2.03
N ILE A 110 3.51 -15.02 2.82
CA ILE A 110 4.88 -15.10 2.32
C ILE A 110 5.27 -16.56 2.08
N LYS A 111 5.83 -16.84 0.91
CA LYS A 111 6.43 -18.13 0.57
C LYS A 111 7.83 -17.95 -0.04
N GLY A 112 8.67 -18.97 0.09
CA GLY A 112 9.98 -19.00 -0.55
C GLY A 112 10.95 -17.95 -0.06
N LEU A 113 10.87 -17.56 1.23
CA LEU A 113 11.72 -16.53 1.84
C LEU A 113 13.20 -16.90 1.73
N ARG A 114 13.99 -15.98 1.20
CA ARG A 114 15.46 -16.06 1.11
C ARG A 114 16.06 -14.84 1.78
N MET A 115 17.12 -15.05 2.53
CA MET A 115 17.85 -13.98 3.19
C MET A 115 19.26 -13.89 2.64
N TYR A 116 19.67 -12.66 2.35
CA TYR A 116 21.03 -12.28 1.98
C TYR A 116 21.55 -11.30 2.99
N GLN A 117 22.77 -11.50 3.47
CA GLN A 117 23.41 -10.58 4.40
C GLN A 117 24.54 -9.83 3.67
N ASN A 118 24.55 -8.53 3.82
CA ASN A 118 25.59 -7.66 3.30
C ASN A 118 26.05 -6.68 4.40
N GLY A 119 27.13 -7.03 5.09
CA GLY A 119 27.55 -6.31 6.29
C GLY A 119 26.48 -6.39 7.37
N ASP A 120 26.07 -5.23 7.87
CA ASP A 120 25.07 -5.10 8.93
C ASP A 120 23.63 -5.04 8.40
N THR A 121 23.45 -5.04 7.09
CA THR A 121 22.14 -4.99 6.43
C THR A 121 21.70 -6.40 5.99
N LYS A 122 20.45 -6.74 6.22
CA LYS A 122 19.83 -7.98 5.73
C LYS A 122 18.85 -7.65 4.62
N LYS A 123 18.96 -8.32 3.48
CA LYS A 123 17.99 -8.26 2.39
C LYS A 123 17.19 -9.54 2.38
N LEU A 124 15.88 -9.43 2.43
CA LEU A 124 14.92 -10.51 2.27
C LEU A 124 14.34 -10.44 0.86
N ALA A 125 14.24 -11.58 0.21
CA ALA A 125 13.49 -11.72 -1.05
C ALA A 125 12.50 -12.87 -0.86
N TYR A 126 11.26 -12.67 -1.28
CA TYR A 126 10.18 -13.62 -1.05
C TYR A 126 9.18 -13.60 -2.20
N ASN A 127 8.50 -14.73 -2.37
CA ASN A 127 7.31 -14.79 -3.19
C ASN A 127 6.08 -14.59 -2.29
N ILE A 128 5.02 -14.08 -2.85
CA ILE A 128 3.72 -13.90 -2.20
C ILE A 128 2.81 -15.04 -2.66
N ASN A 129 2.03 -15.59 -1.74
CA ASN A 129 1.05 -16.60 -2.07
C ASN A 129 -0.11 -15.96 -2.82
N GLU A 130 -0.25 -16.30 -4.11
CA GLU A 130 -1.23 -15.70 -5.02
C GLU A 130 -2.67 -15.92 -4.55
N ASP A 131 -2.98 -17.10 -3.98
CA ASP A 131 -4.33 -17.39 -3.47
C ASP A 131 -4.65 -16.49 -2.28
N LYS A 132 -3.69 -16.33 -1.35
CA LYS A 132 -3.85 -15.49 -0.17
C LYS A 132 -3.94 -14.02 -0.49
N ILE A 133 -3.10 -13.52 -1.38
CA ILE A 133 -3.17 -12.11 -1.78
C ILE A 133 -4.46 -11.82 -2.58
N ASN A 134 -4.96 -12.78 -3.36
CA ASN A 134 -6.26 -12.65 -4.01
C ASN A 134 -7.41 -12.58 -3.00
N GLU A 135 -7.39 -13.37 -1.91
CA GLU A 135 -8.36 -13.25 -0.82
C GLU A 135 -8.33 -11.84 -0.20
N VAL A 136 -7.14 -11.28 0.06
CA VAL A 136 -6.97 -9.93 0.61
C VAL A 136 -7.51 -8.87 -0.37
N ILE A 137 -7.12 -8.96 -1.65
CA ILE A 137 -7.58 -8.02 -2.67
C ILE A 137 -9.10 -8.08 -2.83
N GLN A 138 -9.69 -9.26 -2.86
CA GLN A 138 -11.15 -9.41 -2.94
C GLN A 138 -11.85 -8.82 -1.72
N ALA A 139 -11.28 -8.95 -0.53
CA ALA A 139 -11.83 -8.32 0.67
C ALA A 139 -11.78 -6.78 0.59
N ILE A 140 -10.71 -6.20 0.05
CA ILE A 140 -10.54 -4.75 -0.10
C ILE A 140 -11.41 -4.21 -1.23
N THR A 141 -11.44 -4.89 -2.36
CA THR A 141 -12.14 -4.41 -3.59
C THR A 141 -13.61 -4.82 -3.63
N GLY A 142 -14.05 -5.78 -2.82
CA GLY A 142 -15.40 -6.33 -2.87
C GLY A 142 -16.49 -5.27 -2.71
N ALA A 143 -16.36 -4.35 -1.77
CA ALA A 143 -17.30 -3.25 -1.59
C ALA A 143 -17.33 -2.29 -2.80
N THR A 144 -16.19 -2.08 -3.43
CA THR A 144 -16.07 -1.27 -4.64
C THR A 144 -16.70 -1.99 -5.84
N ALA A 145 -16.42 -3.29 -5.99
CA ALA A 145 -17.01 -4.14 -7.03
C ALA A 145 -18.55 -4.20 -6.92
N GLU A 146 -19.11 -4.31 -5.71
CA GLU A 146 -20.56 -4.24 -5.48
C GLU A 146 -21.14 -2.89 -5.90
N THR A 147 -20.44 -1.79 -5.66
CA THR A 147 -20.87 -0.46 -6.09
C THR A 147 -20.91 -0.37 -7.61
N TYR A 148 -19.88 -0.83 -8.31
CA TYR A 148 -19.88 -0.89 -9.78
C TYR A 148 -20.90 -1.84 -10.35
N ALA A 149 -21.15 -2.98 -9.69
CA ALA A 149 -22.19 -3.93 -10.10
C ALA A 149 -23.60 -3.30 -10.08
N THR A 150 -23.88 -2.39 -9.13
CA THR A 150 -25.15 -1.64 -9.12
C THR A 150 -25.30 -0.70 -10.31
N LEU A 151 -24.19 -0.29 -10.93
CA LEU A 151 -24.15 0.52 -12.14
C LEU A 151 -24.11 -0.33 -13.42
N GLY A 152 -24.23 -1.66 -13.29
CA GLY A 152 -24.19 -2.60 -14.41
C GLY A 152 -22.78 -2.89 -14.93
N VAL A 153 -21.74 -2.54 -14.19
CA VAL A 153 -20.33 -2.78 -14.52
C VAL A 153 -19.80 -3.88 -13.61
N GLY A 154 -19.44 -5.02 -14.17
CA GLY A 154 -18.73 -6.08 -13.45
C GLY A 154 -17.24 -5.71 -13.37
N MET A 155 -16.64 -5.88 -12.20
CA MET A 155 -15.19 -5.74 -12.01
C MET A 155 -14.67 -6.99 -11.32
N ASP A 156 -13.67 -7.62 -11.91
CA ASP A 156 -12.94 -8.75 -11.33
C ASP A 156 -11.45 -8.47 -11.41
N MET A 157 -10.75 -8.67 -10.30
CA MET A 157 -9.32 -8.44 -10.19
C MET A 157 -8.65 -9.72 -9.72
N LYS A 158 -7.59 -10.12 -10.40
CA LYS A 158 -6.82 -11.31 -10.08
C LYS A 158 -5.33 -11.02 -10.13
N VAL A 159 -4.62 -11.36 -9.07
CA VAL A 159 -3.15 -11.38 -9.03
C VAL A 159 -2.67 -12.69 -9.65
N ASN A 160 -1.86 -12.60 -10.68
CA ASN A 160 -1.27 -13.74 -11.37
C ASN A 160 0.06 -14.15 -10.73
N GLU A 161 0.87 -13.15 -10.36
CA GLU A 161 2.17 -13.33 -9.72
C GLU A 161 2.41 -12.17 -8.75
N ALA A 162 3.01 -12.46 -7.60
CA ALA A 162 3.46 -11.45 -6.67
C ALA A 162 4.75 -11.88 -5.98
N ASN A 163 5.68 -10.93 -5.84
CA ASN A 163 6.93 -11.13 -5.12
C ASN A 163 7.37 -9.85 -4.45
N GLY A 164 8.27 -9.96 -3.47
CA GLY A 164 8.74 -8.82 -2.72
C GLY A 164 10.20 -8.91 -2.34
N GLU A 165 10.76 -7.74 -2.09
CA GLU A 165 12.08 -7.55 -1.51
C GLU A 165 11.97 -6.56 -0.34
N MET A 166 12.71 -6.84 0.72
CA MET A 166 12.77 -6.00 1.90
C MET A 166 14.21 -5.87 2.36
N THR A 167 14.57 -4.68 2.78
CA THR A 167 15.85 -4.41 3.43
C THR A 167 15.61 -4.10 4.90
N ILE A 168 16.35 -4.78 5.77
CA ILE A 168 16.36 -4.55 7.22
C ILE A 168 17.71 -3.97 7.58
N ASN A 169 17.70 -2.83 8.25
CA ASN A 169 18.92 -2.14 8.68
C ASN A 169 19.59 -2.83 9.88
N LYS A 170 20.73 -2.31 10.31
CA LYS A 170 21.52 -2.84 11.44
C LYS A 170 20.75 -2.85 12.78
N ASP A 171 19.79 -1.96 12.94
CA ASP A 171 19.01 -1.80 14.16
C ASP A 171 17.74 -2.68 14.15
N GLY A 172 17.48 -3.38 13.04
CA GLY A 172 16.37 -4.33 12.87
C GLY A 172 15.12 -3.75 12.23
N TYR A 173 15.09 -2.47 11.89
CA TYR A 173 13.96 -1.81 11.26
C TYR A 173 13.94 -1.99 9.74
N TYR A 174 12.76 -1.90 9.15
CA TYR A 174 12.61 -1.80 7.71
C TYR A 174 13.21 -0.51 7.19
N GLU A 175 14.02 -0.60 6.16
CA GLU A 175 14.62 0.53 5.49
C GLU A 175 14.06 0.73 4.08
N ASN A 176 13.73 -0.37 3.42
CA ASN A 176 13.16 -0.38 2.08
C ASN A 176 12.34 -1.64 1.88
N MET A 177 11.16 -1.49 1.29
CA MET A 177 10.32 -2.61 0.86
C MET A 177 9.84 -2.36 -0.56
N LYS A 178 9.86 -3.41 -1.38
CA LYS A 178 9.34 -3.42 -2.74
C LYS A 178 8.45 -4.62 -2.92
N ILE A 179 7.29 -4.40 -3.46
CA ILE A 179 6.38 -5.47 -3.87
C ILE A 179 6.07 -5.29 -5.34
N PHE A 180 6.17 -6.37 -6.08
CA PHE A 180 5.84 -6.46 -7.49
C PHE A 180 4.64 -7.38 -7.62
N MET A 181 3.61 -6.93 -8.33
CA MET A 181 2.42 -7.70 -8.62
C MET A 181 2.09 -7.61 -10.10
N ASP A 182 1.81 -8.76 -10.69
CA ASP A 182 1.14 -8.87 -12.00
C ASP A 182 -0.34 -9.11 -11.75
N VAL A 183 -1.18 -8.20 -12.24
CA VAL A 183 -2.62 -8.17 -11.95
C VAL A 183 -3.39 -8.12 -13.26
N THR A 184 -4.37 -9.02 -13.40
CA THR A 184 -5.37 -8.96 -14.46
C THR A 184 -6.66 -8.34 -13.91
N MET A 185 -7.17 -7.33 -14.59
CA MET A 185 -8.46 -6.72 -14.30
C MET A 185 -9.41 -6.95 -15.48
N ASN A 186 -10.59 -7.51 -15.18
CA ASN A 186 -11.68 -7.67 -16.14
C ASN A 186 -12.81 -6.70 -15.75
N ILE A 187 -13.27 -5.94 -16.72
CA ILE A 187 -14.37 -4.98 -16.58
C ILE A 187 -15.47 -5.35 -17.56
#